data_f48a6244b5e04135bf2577f659743c95
#
_entry.id   f48a6244b5e04135bf2577f659743c95
#
_cell.length_a   1.000
_cell.length_b   1.000
_cell.length_c   1.000
_cell.angle_alpha   90.00
_cell.angle_beta   90.00
_cell.angle_gamma   90.00
#
_symmetry.space_group_name_H-M   'P 1'
#
loop_
_entity.id
_entity.type
_entity.pdbx_description
1 polymer ?
#
loop_
_entity_poly.entity_id
_entity_poly.type
_entity_poly.pdbx_seq_one_letter_code
_entity_poly.pdbx_strand_id
1 'polypeptide(L)'
;MNEMTSTEEAAPEMVTATETETELIEKSSEVYDEEEDEKIHSQSQKKPVVAVLEAKSLPDIISAYLNYPDAAEEDLKKWETSYQKLSTAHKALLPHYPKKFQSLRRCVSMNSHFITNMLQAFEPPLDLSKYMSQRKTRVLSIEELQRMEGYDHSLKNYSADTRINNKTCEFYGGQFSVSLSSHDFLDSSLQTHVPLVDVDKVRWVMRNIVRDWGAEGQTTRDECYKPILEELDSLFPDRQKESTPPACLVPGAGLGRLALEISRLGFRSVGNEISYYMMICSNFILNYTQVLDEWTVYPWIYTNCNSLSENDQLRPVSIPDIHPASAGVTEGFSICCGDFLEVLFNESSHAGMWDAVVTCFFIDTTRNIIEYIETISKVVWINLGPLCYHFADIPGLENEMSIELSLEDVKRVASHYGFEIEKEQLIQRTVQIPGLCRRTATILSSGQ
;
A
#
# COMPACT_ATOMS: atom_id res chain seq x y z
N MET A 1 -25.46 34.01 57.18
CA MET A 1 -26.92 33.87 57.29
C MET A 1 -27.50 34.03 55.91
N ASN A 2 -28.25 33.05 55.52
CA ASN A 2 -29.04 32.79 54.33
C ASN A 2 -28.27 32.03 53.26
N GLU A 3 -28.44 30.84 53.23
CA GLU A 3 -29.46 29.81 52.88
C GLU A 3 -29.36 29.46 51.41
N MET A 4 -28.88 28.25 51.20
CA MET A 4 -28.89 27.47 49.95
C MET A 4 -30.32 27.09 49.58
N THR A 5 -30.68 27.24 48.34
CA THR A 5 -31.77 26.46 47.72
C THR A 5 -31.25 25.71 46.51
N SER A 6 -31.23 24.42 46.65
CA SER A 6 -31.05 23.42 45.61
C SER A 6 -32.27 23.38 44.69
N THR A 7 -32.07 23.37 43.39
CA THR A 7 -33.05 22.94 42.42
C THR A 7 -32.50 21.71 41.68
N GLU A 8 -33.11 20.57 41.94
CA GLU A 8 -33.00 19.34 41.18
C GLU A 8 -33.61 19.57 39.78
N GLU A 9 -32.80 19.32 38.74
CA GLU A 9 -33.32 19.16 37.39
C GLU A 9 -33.35 17.68 37.05
N ALA A 10 -34.55 17.20 36.70
CA ALA A 10 -34.87 15.84 36.36
C ALA A 10 -34.31 15.42 35.00
N ALA A 11 -33.81 14.20 34.92
CA ALA A 11 -33.41 13.52 33.70
C ALA A 11 -34.65 13.21 32.82
N PRO A 12 -34.55 13.29 31.48
CA PRO A 12 -35.59 12.85 30.60
C PRO A 12 -35.59 11.30 30.44
N GLU A 13 -36.76 10.74 30.54
CA GLU A 13 -37.08 9.34 30.34
C GLU A 13 -36.73 8.82 28.95
N MET A 14 -36.16 7.63 28.93
CA MET A 14 -35.84 6.85 27.75
C MET A 14 -37.14 6.22 27.22
N VAL A 15 -37.61 6.65 26.06
CA VAL A 15 -38.73 6.05 25.35
C VAL A 15 -38.24 4.79 24.66
N THR A 16 -38.72 3.65 25.14
CA THR A 16 -38.60 2.34 24.48
C THR A 16 -39.50 2.30 23.26
N ALA A 17 -38.95 2.17 22.06
CA ALA A 17 -39.69 1.78 20.87
C ALA A 17 -39.63 0.26 20.76
N THR A 18 -40.78 -0.35 21.00
CA THR A 18 -41.05 -1.75 20.81
C THR A 18 -41.55 -2.02 19.39
N GLU A 19 -41.05 -3.13 18.82
CA GLU A 19 -41.73 -4.04 17.91
C GLU A 19 -42.47 -3.44 16.70
N THR A 20 -41.84 -3.51 15.53
CA THR A 20 -42.49 -3.88 14.24
C THR A 20 -41.47 -3.85 13.11
N GLU A 21 -40.71 -4.93 12.94
CA GLU A 21 -40.02 -5.29 11.68
C GLU A 21 -39.49 -6.73 11.73
N THR A 22 -40.37 -7.66 12.10
CA THR A 22 -40.07 -9.12 12.06
C THR A 22 -41.19 -9.86 11.35
N GLU A 23 -41.53 -9.41 10.13
CA GLU A 23 -42.45 -10.16 9.26
C GLU A 23 -42.24 -9.77 7.81
N LEU A 24 -41.16 -10.22 7.18
CA LEU A 24 -41.05 -10.26 5.71
C LEU A 24 -39.80 -11.04 5.19
N ILE A 25 -39.29 -12.02 5.95
CA ILE A 25 -38.32 -12.99 5.41
C ILE A 25 -38.67 -14.39 5.90
N GLU A 26 -39.83 -14.87 5.49
CA GLU A 26 -40.16 -16.29 5.48
C GLU A 26 -40.98 -16.56 4.22
N LYS A 27 -40.30 -16.92 3.13
CA LYS A 27 -40.86 -17.76 2.04
C LYS A 27 -39.82 -17.83 0.90
N SER A 28 -38.92 -18.77 1.00
CA SER A 28 -38.44 -19.59 -0.13
C SER A 28 -37.40 -20.61 0.37
N SER A 29 -37.89 -21.63 1.07
CA SER A 29 -37.17 -22.89 1.22
C SER A 29 -37.87 -23.88 0.32
N GLU A 30 -37.33 -24.13 -0.85
CA GLU A 30 -37.64 -25.35 -1.59
C GLU A 30 -36.47 -26.32 -1.48
N VAL A 31 -36.83 -27.44 -0.94
CA VAL A 31 -36.20 -28.72 -0.78
C VAL A 31 -35.54 -29.18 -2.09
N TYR A 32 -34.30 -29.62 -2.03
CA TYR A 32 -33.77 -30.64 -2.95
C TYR A 32 -33.02 -31.72 -2.16
N ASP A 33 -33.41 -32.96 -2.52
CA ASP A 33 -33.07 -34.22 -1.91
C ASP A 33 -31.56 -34.55 -1.90
N GLU A 34 -31.20 -35.26 -0.82
CA GLU A 34 -29.99 -36.08 -0.73
C GLU A 34 -30.17 -37.34 -1.57
N GLU A 35 -29.19 -37.65 -2.45
CA GLU A 35 -28.72 -39.02 -2.70
C GLU A 35 -27.39 -39.01 -3.51
N GLU A 36 -26.40 -39.60 -2.88
CA GLU A 36 -25.25 -40.40 -3.38
C GLU A 36 -24.50 -39.94 -4.66
N ASP A 37 -23.21 -39.61 -4.48
CA ASP A 37 -22.15 -40.42 -5.13
C ASP A 37 -20.77 -40.22 -4.50
N GLU A 38 -20.16 -41.34 -4.16
CA GLU A 38 -18.82 -41.49 -3.64
C GLU A 38 -17.73 -41.22 -4.71
N LYS A 39 -16.62 -40.67 -4.21
CA LYS A 39 -15.26 -40.79 -4.74
C LYS A 39 -14.91 -40.13 -6.07
N ILE A 40 -14.39 -38.92 -5.98
CA ILE A 40 -13.17 -38.57 -6.70
C ILE A 40 -12.32 -37.70 -5.76
N HIS A 41 -11.19 -38.24 -5.28
CA HIS A 41 -10.08 -37.49 -4.72
C HIS A 41 -9.54 -36.57 -5.82
N SER A 42 -10.00 -35.32 -5.86
CA SER A 42 -9.25 -34.24 -6.47
C SER A 42 -8.90 -33.29 -5.34
N GLN A 43 -7.61 -33.24 -5.02
CA GLN A 43 -7.03 -32.18 -4.21
C GLN A 43 -7.31 -30.84 -4.91
N SER A 44 -8.43 -30.25 -4.59
CA SER A 44 -8.69 -28.85 -4.89
C SER A 44 -7.78 -28.06 -3.94
N GLN A 45 -6.64 -27.61 -4.45
CA GLN A 45 -5.81 -26.60 -3.80
C GLN A 45 -6.69 -25.37 -3.57
N LYS A 46 -7.15 -25.18 -2.34
CA LYS A 46 -7.79 -23.95 -1.92
C LYS A 46 -6.75 -22.84 -2.01
N LYS A 47 -6.86 -21.97 -3.03
CA LYS A 47 -6.04 -20.77 -3.12
C LYS A 47 -6.21 -19.97 -1.82
N PRO A 48 -5.14 -19.46 -1.20
CA PRO A 48 -5.23 -18.63 -0.02
C PRO A 48 -6.16 -17.44 -0.28
N VAL A 49 -7.04 -17.16 0.64
CA VAL A 49 -8.12 -16.16 0.44
C VAL A 49 -7.56 -14.72 0.38
N VAL A 50 -6.36 -14.46 0.90
CA VAL A 50 -5.66 -13.19 0.69
C VAL A 50 -5.40 -12.96 -0.81
N ALA A 51 -5.00 -14.00 -1.55
CA ALA A 51 -4.92 -13.96 -3.00
C ALA A 51 -6.28 -13.70 -3.68
N VAL A 52 -7.39 -14.06 -3.05
CA VAL A 52 -8.74 -13.85 -3.60
C VAL A 52 -9.20 -12.39 -3.40
N LEU A 53 -8.86 -11.73 -2.29
CA LEU A 53 -9.19 -10.32 -2.07
C LEU A 53 -8.34 -9.36 -2.93
N GLU A 54 -7.13 -9.77 -3.30
CA GLU A 54 -6.26 -9.04 -4.22
C GLU A 54 -6.21 -9.64 -5.63
N ALA A 55 -6.86 -10.77 -5.87
CA ALA A 55 -6.95 -11.45 -7.18
C ALA A 55 -7.79 -10.68 -8.21
N LYS A 56 -7.69 -9.34 -8.19
CA LYS A 56 -8.14 -8.56 -9.32
C LYS A 56 -7.23 -8.83 -10.49
N SER A 57 -7.86 -9.00 -11.65
CA SER A 57 -7.10 -9.16 -12.88
C SER A 57 -6.23 -7.91 -13.11
N LEU A 58 -5.07 -8.07 -13.71
CA LEU A 58 -4.21 -6.95 -14.08
C LEU A 58 -4.96 -5.84 -14.85
N PRO A 59 -5.90 -6.14 -15.78
CA PRO A 59 -6.75 -5.12 -16.40
C PRO A 59 -7.59 -4.29 -15.42
N ASP A 60 -8.12 -4.89 -14.35
CA ASP A 60 -8.88 -4.16 -13.33
C ASP A 60 -8.01 -3.18 -12.57
N ILE A 61 -6.78 -3.58 -12.23
CA ILE A 61 -5.81 -2.75 -11.54
C ILE A 61 -5.36 -1.58 -12.42
N ILE A 62 -5.05 -1.85 -13.70
CA ILE A 62 -4.73 -0.81 -14.67
C ILE A 62 -5.91 0.14 -14.83
N SER A 63 -7.14 -0.40 -14.90
CA SER A 63 -8.35 0.41 -14.96
C SER A 63 -8.51 1.31 -13.74
N ALA A 64 -8.18 0.84 -12.54
CA ALA A 64 -8.21 1.64 -11.32
C ALA A 64 -7.21 2.81 -11.38
N TYR A 65 -5.99 2.58 -11.84
CA TYR A 65 -5.01 3.64 -12.08
C TYR A 65 -5.49 4.66 -13.11
N LEU A 66 -6.06 4.20 -14.21
CA LEU A 66 -6.56 5.07 -15.27
C LEU A 66 -7.79 5.88 -14.85
N ASN A 67 -8.64 5.35 -13.96
CA ASN A 67 -9.82 6.05 -13.42
C ASN A 67 -9.48 7.08 -12.32
N TYR A 68 -8.22 7.14 -11.87
CA TYR A 68 -7.79 8.06 -10.84
C TYR A 68 -8.22 9.52 -11.05
N PRO A 69 -8.03 10.17 -12.25
CA PRO A 69 -8.42 11.56 -12.45
C PRO A 69 -9.94 11.75 -12.45
N ASP A 70 -10.71 10.78 -12.93
CA ASP A 70 -12.18 10.88 -12.94
C ASP A 70 -12.75 10.82 -11.51
N ALA A 71 -12.25 9.91 -10.67
CA ALA A 71 -12.63 9.84 -9.27
C ALA A 71 -12.21 11.09 -8.48
N ALA A 72 -11.01 11.62 -8.75
CA ALA A 72 -10.55 12.86 -8.12
C ALA A 72 -11.42 14.06 -8.53
N GLU A 73 -11.81 14.17 -9.80
CA GLU A 73 -12.71 15.23 -10.28
C GLU A 73 -14.13 15.10 -9.68
N GLU A 74 -14.61 13.88 -9.44
CA GLU A 74 -15.89 13.68 -8.73
C GLU A 74 -15.85 14.24 -7.31
N ASP A 75 -14.77 14.03 -6.57
CA ASP A 75 -14.59 14.59 -5.23
C ASP A 75 -14.49 16.11 -5.27
N LEU A 76 -13.74 16.67 -6.22
CA LEU A 76 -13.64 18.10 -6.43
C LEU A 76 -15.01 18.72 -6.75
N LYS A 77 -15.81 18.09 -7.60
CA LYS A 77 -17.19 18.54 -7.90
C LYS A 77 -18.09 18.51 -6.67
N LYS A 78 -17.97 17.51 -5.80
CA LYS A 78 -18.69 17.47 -4.51
C LYS A 78 -18.32 18.66 -3.65
N TRP A 79 -17.02 18.98 -3.54
CA TRP A 79 -16.55 20.13 -2.75
C TRP A 79 -16.98 21.47 -3.36
N GLU A 80 -16.86 21.65 -4.68
CA GLU A 80 -17.35 22.84 -5.39
C GLU A 80 -18.86 23.01 -5.21
N THR A 81 -19.64 21.94 -5.35
CA THR A 81 -21.09 21.96 -5.13
C THR A 81 -21.42 22.39 -3.71
N SER A 82 -20.70 21.88 -2.72
CA SER A 82 -20.87 22.27 -1.32
C SER A 82 -20.53 23.75 -1.10
N TYR A 83 -19.42 24.23 -1.69
CA TYR A 83 -19.06 25.64 -1.69
C TYR A 83 -20.14 26.51 -2.36
N GLN A 84 -20.69 26.08 -3.50
CA GLN A 84 -21.75 26.84 -4.20
C GLN A 84 -23.03 26.95 -3.37
N LYS A 85 -23.33 26.03 -2.49
CA LYS A 85 -24.48 26.06 -1.58
C LYS A 85 -24.32 27.07 -0.41
N LEU A 86 -23.10 27.54 -0.14
CA LEU A 86 -22.86 28.53 0.89
C LEU A 86 -23.58 29.87 0.55
N SER A 87 -24.03 30.59 1.57
CA SER A 87 -24.56 31.95 1.43
C SER A 87 -23.50 32.91 0.88
N THR A 88 -23.94 34.04 0.31
CA THR A 88 -23.00 35.08 -0.17
C THR A 88 -22.08 35.56 0.94
N ALA A 89 -22.58 35.71 2.17
CA ALA A 89 -21.78 36.13 3.31
C ALA A 89 -20.71 35.09 3.65
N HIS A 90 -21.03 33.79 3.60
CA HIS A 90 -20.05 32.72 3.87
C HIS A 90 -19.02 32.60 2.74
N LYS A 91 -19.43 32.76 1.47
CA LYS A 91 -18.49 32.78 0.34
C LYS A 91 -17.49 33.92 0.42
N ALA A 92 -17.95 35.09 0.93
CA ALA A 92 -17.07 36.25 1.13
C ALA A 92 -15.94 35.97 2.14
N LEU A 93 -16.08 35.02 3.04
CA LEU A 93 -15.04 34.57 3.95
C LEU A 93 -14.01 33.66 3.28
N LEU A 94 -14.34 33.06 2.12
CA LEU A 94 -13.53 32.07 1.40
C LEU A 94 -13.31 32.49 -0.06
N PRO A 95 -12.83 33.72 -0.34
CA PRO A 95 -12.70 34.24 -1.71
C PRO A 95 -11.66 33.48 -2.56
N HIS A 96 -10.74 32.76 -1.92
CA HIS A 96 -9.66 32.00 -2.55
C HIS A 96 -10.09 30.62 -3.05
N TYR A 97 -11.22 30.06 -2.58
CA TYR A 97 -11.65 28.70 -2.89
C TYR A 97 -11.78 28.37 -4.39
N PRO A 98 -12.31 29.26 -5.25
CA PRO A 98 -12.34 29.01 -6.70
C PRO A 98 -10.94 28.77 -7.30
N LYS A 99 -9.95 29.54 -6.85
CA LYS A 99 -8.55 29.35 -7.25
C LYS A 99 -7.97 28.06 -6.69
N LYS A 100 -8.32 27.70 -5.44
CA LYS A 100 -7.92 26.45 -4.81
C LYS A 100 -8.41 25.23 -5.61
N PHE A 101 -9.66 25.20 -6.07
CA PHE A 101 -10.17 24.11 -6.91
C PHE A 101 -9.41 23.99 -8.24
N GLN A 102 -9.02 25.12 -8.84
CA GLN A 102 -8.15 25.09 -10.03
C GLN A 102 -6.76 24.49 -9.71
N SER A 103 -6.16 24.87 -8.57
CA SER A 103 -4.89 24.31 -8.12
C SER A 103 -4.99 22.81 -7.86
N LEU A 104 -6.07 22.33 -7.23
CA LEU A 104 -6.31 20.90 -7.02
C LEU A 104 -6.42 20.13 -8.34
N ARG A 105 -7.13 20.65 -9.35
CA ARG A 105 -7.20 20.04 -10.70
C ARG A 105 -5.84 19.97 -11.37
N ARG A 106 -5.00 20.98 -11.15
CA ARG A 106 -3.61 20.95 -11.62
C ARG A 106 -2.83 19.81 -10.95
N CYS A 107 -2.95 19.66 -9.62
CA CYS A 107 -2.31 18.56 -8.90
C CYS A 107 -2.81 17.18 -9.37
N VAL A 108 -4.12 17.04 -9.63
CA VAL A 108 -4.69 15.82 -10.24
C VAL A 108 -4.07 15.52 -11.60
N SER A 109 -3.89 16.56 -12.43
CA SER A 109 -3.26 16.39 -13.75
C SER A 109 -1.80 15.95 -13.63
N MET A 110 -1.04 16.49 -12.68
CA MET A 110 0.35 16.08 -12.41
C MET A 110 0.43 14.61 -11.98
N ASN A 111 -0.40 14.21 -11.01
CA ASN A 111 -0.47 12.80 -10.59
C ASN A 111 -0.87 11.88 -11.75
N SER A 112 -1.78 12.33 -12.60
CA SER A 112 -2.20 11.55 -13.79
C SER A 112 -1.08 11.38 -14.80
N HIS A 113 -0.21 12.37 -14.97
CA HIS A 113 0.98 12.24 -15.81
C HIS A 113 1.96 11.23 -15.24
N PHE A 114 2.23 11.28 -13.94
CA PHE A 114 3.06 10.27 -13.27
C PHE A 114 2.49 8.86 -13.49
N ILE A 115 1.19 8.65 -13.23
CA ILE A 115 0.51 7.37 -13.41
C ILE A 115 0.58 6.91 -14.88
N THR A 116 0.35 7.80 -15.83
CA THR A 116 0.41 7.44 -17.26
C THR A 116 1.83 6.97 -17.66
N ASN A 117 2.87 7.68 -17.24
CA ASN A 117 4.24 7.27 -17.52
C ASN A 117 4.58 5.93 -16.86
N MET A 118 4.15 5.72 -15.61
CA MET A 118 4.31 4.46 -14.91
C MET A 118 3.66 3.29 -15.68
N LEU A 119 2.44 3.48 -16.21
CA LEU A 119 1.74 2.45 -16.98
C LEU A 119 2.36 2.25 -18.36
N GLN A 120 2.98 3.26 -18.97
CA GLN A 120 3.69 3.13 -20.24
C GLN A 120 5.03 2.41 -20.12
N ALA A 121 5.56 2.25 -18.90
CA ALA A 121 6.79 1.51 -18.64
C ALA A 121 6.64 -0.02 -18.73
N PHE A 122 5.45 -0.54 -19.06
CA PHE A 122 5.28 -1.96 -19.35
C PHE A 122 6.00 -2.36 -20.65
N GLU A 123 6.51 -3.58 -20.70
CA GLU A 123 7.12 -4.16 -21.91
C GLU A 123 6.31 -5.38 -22.40
N PRO A 124 5.68 -5.31 -23.57
CA PRO A 124 5.56 -4.16 -24.46
C PRO A 124 4.69 -3.03 -23.87
N PRO A 125 4.89 -1.76 -24.30
CA PRO A 125 4.10 -0.63 -23.81
C PRO A 125 2.61 -0.83 -24.03
N LEU A 126 1.79 -0.43 -23.04
CA LEU A 126 0.34 -0.52 -23.13
C LEU A 126 -0.19 0.55 -24.10
N ASP A 127 -1.08 0.15 -25.03
CA ASP A 127 -1.81 1.13 -25.84
C ASP A 127 -2.99 1.70 -25.04
N LEU A 128 -2.79 2.87 -24.49
CA LEU A 128 -3.79 3.59 -23.69
C LEU A 128 -4.60 4.59 -24.53
N SER A 129 -4.36 4.67 -25.85
CA SER A 129 -4.94 5.71 -26.73
C SER A 129 -6.48 5.70 -26.73
N LYS A 130 -7.07 4.52 -26.82
CA LYS A 130 -8.52 4.32 -26.79
C LYS A 130 -9.11 4.75 -25.45
N TYR A 131 -8.49 4.35 -24.32
CA TYR A 131 -8.94 4.75 -23.01
C TYR A 131 -8.83 6.26 -22.82
N MET A 132 -7.70 6.86 -23.19
CA MET A 132 -7.47 8.31 -23.07
C MET A 132 -8.49 9.11 -23.88
N SER A 133 -8.93 8.60 -25.04
CA SER A 133 -9.99 9.24 -25.86
C SER A 133 -11.39 9.17 -25.23
N GLN A 134 -11.66 8.19 -24.38
CA GLN A 134 -12.95 7.98 -23.70
C GLN A 134 -13.03 8.64 -22.33
N ARG A 135 -11.94 9.19 -21.82
CA ARG A 135 -11.87 9.82 -20.49
C ARG A 135 -12.81 11.02 -20.41
N LYS A 136 -13.59 11.09 -19.32
CA LYS A 136 -14.54 12.18 -19.06
C LYS A 136 -13.86 13.45 -18.52
N THR A 137 -12.81 13.27 -17.72
CA THR A 137 -12.08 14.37 -17.09
C THR A 137 -10.94 14.82 -17.98
N ARG A 138 -10.90 16.12 -18.28
CA ARG A 138 -9.78 16.74 -18.97
C ARG A 138 -8.57 16.78 -18.03
N VAL A 139 -7.50 16.10 -18.40
CA VAL A 139 -6.17 16.24 -17.79
C VAL A 139 -5.42 17.30 -18.59
N LEU A 140 -4.86 18.30 -17.90
CA LEU A 140 -4.06 19.34 -18.55
C LEU A 140 -2.81 18.73 -19.17
N SER A 141 -2.45 19.14 -20.37
CA SER A 141 -1.19 18.72 -20.99
C SER A 141 0.01 19.32 -20.26
N ILE A 142 1.19 18.73 -20.48
CA ILE A 142 2.44 19.24 -19.86
C ILE A 142 2.67 20.69 -20.29
N GLU A 143 2.43 21.04 -21.56
CA GLU A 143 2.59 22.39 -22.08
C GLU A 143 1.58 23.36 -21.45
N GLU A 144 0.35 22.91 -21.16
CA GLU A 144 -0.64 23.72 -20.43
C GLU A 144 -0.22 23.95 -18.99
N LEU A 145 0.29 22.90 -18.32
CA LEU A 145 0.81 22.97 -16.97
C LEU A 145 2.02 23.92 -16.87
N GLN A 146 2.93 23.87 -17.84
CA GLN A 146 4.11 24.75 -17.89
C GLN A 146 3.76 26.22 -18.12
N ARG A 147 2.65 26.53 -18.81
CA ARG A 147 2.20 27.89 -19.08
C ARG A 147 1.47 28.55 -17.91
N MET A 148 1.09 27.81 -16.89
CA MET A 148 0.41 28.36 -15.71
C MET A 148 1.39 29.11 -14.83
N GLU A 149 1.09 30.38 -14.47
CA GLU A 149 1.93 31.20 -13.60
C GLU A 149 2.21 30.50 -12.25
N GLY A 150 3.46 30.60 -11.79
CA GLY A 150 3.92 30.02 -10.52
C GLY A 150 4.31 28.55 -10.62
N TYR A 151 4.60 28.07 -11.81
CA TYR A 151 5.04 26.71 -12.03
C TYR A 151 6.53 26.55 -11.65
N ASP A 152 6.81 25.64 -10.72
CA ASP A 152 8.18 25.30 -10.32
C ASP A 152 8.91 24.52 -11.43
N HIS A 153 10.22 24.70 -11.51
CA HIS A 153 11.10 24.11 -12.54
C HIS A 153 11.16 22.57 -12.55
N SER A 154 10.48 21.90 -11.61
CA SER A 154 10.46 20.43 -11.47
C SER A 154 9.89 19.68 -12.68
N LEU A 155 9.16 20.35 -13.59
CA LEU A 155 8.63 19.74 -14.81
C LEU A 155 9.61 19.61 -15.97
N LYS A 156 10.86 20.07 -15.81
CA LYS A 156 11.83 19.99 -16.92
C LYS A 156 12.12 18.56 -17.37
N ASN A 157 11.78 17.56 -16.55
CA ASN A 157 12.09 16.16 -16.80
C ASN A 157 10.95 15.36 -17.46
N TYR A 158 9.75 15.95 -17.65
CA TYR A 158 8.66 15.30 -18.38
C TYR A 158 8.84 15.42 -19.91
N SER A 159 10.02 15.19 -20.45
CA SER A 159 10.18 15.11 -21.89
C SER A 159 9.95 13.68 -22.36
N ALA A 160 9.04 13.52 -23.34
CA ALA A 160 8.62 12.25 -23.92
C ALA A 160 9.71 11.46 -24.67
N ASP A 161 10.98 11.80 -24.52
CA ASP A 161 12.07 11.31 -25.37
C ASP A 161 13.19 10.59 -24.61
N THR A 162 12.87 9.92 -23.51
CA THR A 162 13.85 9.09 -22.80
C THR A 162 13.75 7.64 -23.30
N ARG A 163 14.60 7.30 -24.26
CA ARG A 163 14.85 5.90 -24.65
C ARG A 163 15.41 5.16 -23.45
N ILE A 164 14.63 4.24 -22.93
CA ILE A 164 14.93 3.38 -21.80
C ILE A 164 16.13 2.51 -22.15
N ASN A 165 17.25 2.70 -21.44
CA ASN A 165 18.35 1.76 -21.48
C ASN A 165 18.02 0.60 -20.55
N ASN A 166 17.63 -0.54 -21.14
CA ASN A 166 17.34 -1.79 -20.48
C ASN A 166 18.52 -2.25 -19.61
N LYS A 167 18.40 -2.11 -18.29
CA LYS A 167 19.08 -2.96 -17.32
C LYS A 167 17.98 -3.61 -16.48
N THR A 168 17.68 -4.84 -16.87
CA THR A 168 16.73 -5.70 -16.17
C THR A 168 17.26 -6.03 -14.79
N CYS A 169 16.52 -5.65 -13.73
CA CYS A 169 16.58 -6.37 -12.47
C CYS A 169 15.96 -7.74 -12.71
N GLU A 170 16.72 -8.79 -12.51
CA GLU A 170 16.21 -10.16 -12.63
C GLU A 170 15.25 -10.42 -11.48
N PHE A 171 13.98 -10.61 -11.82
CA PHE A 171 12.96 -11.10 -10.88
C PHE A 171 13.16 -12.59 -10.68
N TYR A 172 13.61 -13.02 -9.50
CA TYR A 172 13.67 -14.42 -9.12
C TYR A 172 12.26 -14.94 -8.78
N GLY A 173 11.89 -16.05 -9.39
CA GLY A 173 10.69 -16.80 -9.01
C GLY A 173 9.42 -16.43 -9.75
N GLY A 174 9.27 -16.89 -10.94
CA GLY A 174 8.13 -16.63 -11.83
C GLY A 174 8.43 -15.45 -12.74
N GLN A 175 8.72 -15.76 -13.98
CA GLN A 175 8.80 -14.77 -15.03
C GLN A 175 7.58 -13.89 -14.95
N PHE A 176 7.72 -12.69 -14.39
CA PHE A 176 6.86 -11.57 -14.74
C PHE A 176 7.27 -11.07 -16.14
N SER A 177 7.60 -11.99 -17.00
CA SER A 177 7.25 -11.86 -18.39
C SER A 177 5.73 -12.10 -18.38
N VAL A 178 4.94 -11.09 -18.06
CA VAL A 178 3.64 -11.00 -18.68
C VAL A 178 3.97 -10.98 -20.16
N SER A 179 4.10 -12.18 -20.75
CA SER A 179 4.01 -12.37 -22.17
C SER A 179 2.57 -12.02 -22.51
N LEU A 180 2.29 -10.72 -22.49
CA LEU A 180 1.11 -10.11 -23.07
C LEU A 180 1.27 -10.25 -24.59
N SER A 181 1.30 -11.50 -25.03
CA SER A 181 1.33 -11.85 -26.46
C SER A 181 0.00 -11.53 -27.17
N SER A 182 -0.93 -10.85 -26.47
CA SER A 182 -2.12 -10.28 -27.10
C SER A 182 -2.52 -8.98 -26.41
N HIS A 183 -2.10 -7.84 -26.99
CA HIS A 183 -2.63 -6.51 -26.66
C HIS A 183 -4.16 -6.44 -26.74
N ASP A 184 -4.77 -7.25 -27.59
CA ASP A 184 -6.23 -7.35 -27.75
C ASP A 184 -6.96 -7.72 -26.45
N PHE A 185 -6.35 -8.49 -25.57
CA PHE A 185 -6.94 -8.88 -24.29
C PHE A 185 -7.08 -7.70 -23.32
N LEU A 186 -6.07 -6.84 -23.21
CA LEU A 186 -6.12 -5.66 -22.35
C LEU A 186 -7.08 -4.60 -22.89
N ASP A 187 -7.08 -4.38 -24.21
CA ASP A 187 -7.87 -3.33 -24.84
C ASP A 187 -9.40 -3.57 -24.70
N SER A 188 -9.85 -4.82 -24.73
CA SER A 188 -11.26 -5.17 -24.59
C SER A 188 -11.76 -5.25 -23.15
N SER A 189 -10.87 -5.34 -22.16
CA SER A 189 -11.21 -5.58 -20.75
C SER A 189 -11.02 -4.37 -19.83
N LEU A 190 -10.39 -3.28 -20.29
CA LEU A 190 -10.25 -2.07 -19.50
C LEU A 190 -11.60 -1.41 -19.23
N GLN A 191 -11.88 -1.17 -17.94
CA GLN A 191 -13.14 -0.61 -17.47
C GLN A 191 -13.07 0.92 -17.42
N THR A 192 -14.09 1.57 -17.98
CA THR A 192 -14.24 3.04 -17.92
C THR A 192 -14.88 3.52 -16.61
N HIS A 193 -15.39 2.61 -15.78
CA HIS A 193 -15.93 2.91 -14.46
C HIS A 193 -15.52 1.82 -13.50
N VAL A 194 -14.78 2.23 -12.46
CA VAL A 194 -14.17 1.35 -11.46
C VAL A 194 -14.72 1.71 -10.08
N PRO A 195 -14.96 0.74 -9.19
CA PRO A 195 -15.35 1.03 -7.82
C PRO A 195 -14.36 1.97 -7.13
N LEU A 196 -14.88 2.93 -6.36
CA LEU A 196 -14.03 3.92 -5.67
C LEU A 196 -13.00 3.27 -4.75
N VAL A 197 -13.35 2.14 -4.12
CA VAL A 197 -12.44 1.38 -3.24
C VAL A 197 -11.16 0.95 -3.96
N ASP A 198 -11.20 0.72 -5.28
CA ASP A 198 -10.03 0.34 -6.05
C ASP A 198 -9.18 1.57 -6.40
N VAL A 199 -9.82 2.69 -6.70
CA VAL A 199 -9.11 3.97 -6.88
C VAL A 199 -8.48 4.43 -5.56
N ASP A 200 -9.10 4.14 -4.41
CA ASP A 200 -8.51 4.42 -3.09
C ASP A 200 -7.22 3.63 -2.85
N LYS A 201 -7.07 2.43 -3.41
CA LYS A 201 -5.79 1.71 -3.41
C LYS A 201 -4.71 2.50 -4.16
N VAL A 202 -5.02 3.12 -5.29
CA VAL A 202 -4.10 4.01 -6.03
C VAL A 202 -3.70 5.21 -5.16
N ARG A 203 -4.66 5.84 -4.49
CA ARG A 203 -4.40 6.95 -3.55
C ARG A 203 -3.49 6.50 -2.40
N TRP A 204 -3.64 5.25 -1.96
CA TRP A 204 -2.80 4.64 -0.94
C TRP A 204 -1.37 4.45 -1.43
N VAL A 205 -1.17 3.96 -2.66
CA VAL A 205 0.15 3.86 -3.30
C VAL A 205 0.82 5.23 -3.32
N MET A 206 0.11 6.29 -3.74
CA MET A 206 0.67 7.66 -3.78
C MET A 206 1.17 8.14 -2.41
N ARG A 207 0.52 7.73 -1.30
CA ARG A 207 1.00 8.05 0.07
C ARG A 207 2.21 7.20 0.47
N ASN A 208 2.23 5.92 0.07
CA ASN A 208 3.38 5.06 0.33
C ASN A 208 4.63 5.51 -0.44
N ILE A 209 4.46 6.11 -1.63
CA ILE A 209 5.58 6.74 -2.36
C ILE A 209 6.27 7.79 -1.47
N VAL A 210 5.53 8.62 -0.75
CA VAL A 210 6.12 9.63 0.14
C VAL A 210 6.96 8.98 1.23
N ARG A 211 6.43 7.96 1.90
CA ARG A 211 7.13 7.23 2.97
C ARG A 211 8.43 6.62 2.45
N ASP A 212 8.37 5.94 1.32
CA ASP A 212 9.46 5.09 0.85
C ASP A 212 10.46 5.84 -0.04
N TRP A 213 9.99 6.82 -0.83
CA TRP A 213 10.78 7.43 -1.89
C TRP A 213 10.81 8.96 -1.88
N GLY A 214 10.11 9.61 -0.96
CA GLY A 214 10.17 11.05 -0.75
C GLY A 214 11.13 11.44 0.37
N ALA A 215 11.81 12.58 0.23
CA ALA A 215 12.69 13.09 1.28
C ALA A 215 11.95 13.34 2.61
N GLU A 216 10.68 13.80 2.56
CA GLU A 216 9.88 14.00 3.77
C GLU A 216 9.52 12.69 4.50
N GLY A 217 9.60 11.53 3.82
CA GLY A 217 9.45 10.21 4.42
C GLY A 217 10.63 9.78 5.31
N GLN A 218 11.75 10.51 5.28
CA GLN A 218 12.98 10.16 6.02
C GLN A 218 12.73 9.97 7.50
N THR A 219 12.00 10.87 8.15
CA THR A 219 11.66 10.75 9.58
C THR A 219 10.95 9.43 9.87
N THR A 220 10.01 9.03 9.01
CA THR A 220 9.30 7.76 9.16
C THR A 220 10.23 6.57 8.95
N ARG A 221 11.13 6.63 7.99
CA ARG A 221 12.13 5.58 7.75
C ARG A 221 13.13 5.48 8.91
N ASP A 222 13.57 6.61 9.45
CA ASP A 222 14.45 6.63 10.63
C ASP A 222 13.81 5.99 11.86
N GLU A 223 12.52 6.18 12.02
CA GLU A 223 11.80 5.57 13.14
C GLU A 223 11.47 4.08 12.92
N CYS A 224 11.29 3.62 11.67
CA CYS A 224 10.89 2.25 11.37
C CYS A 224 12.02 1.40 10.80
N TYR A 225 12.75 1.91 9.80
CA TYR A 225 13.74 1.10 9.10
C TYR A 225 15.07 1.10 9.82
N LYS A 226 15.49 2.25 10.35
CA LYS A 226 16.78 2.36 11.05
C LYS A 226 16.93 1.36 12.21
N PRO A 227 15.94 1.18 13.12
CA PRO A 227 16.06 0.17 14.16
C PRO A 227 16.21 -1.26 13.64
N ILE A 228 15.54 -1.59 12.54
CA ILE A 228 15.67 -2.89 11.88
C ILE A 228 17.08 -3.07 11.30
N LEU A 229 17.58 -2.03 10.60
CA LEU A 229 18.90 -2.04 9.98
C LEU A 229 20.02 -2.15 11.02
N GLU A 230 19.90 -1.44 12.14
CA GLU A 230 20.83 -1.52 13.27
C GLU A 230 20.83 -2.92 13.90
N GLU A 231 19.67 -3.55 14.01
CA GLU A 231 19.56 -4.91 14.54
C GLU A 231 20.18 -5.93 13.59
N LEU A 232 19.90 -5.84 12.29
CA LEU A 232 20.57 -6.69 11.29
C LEU A 232 22.10 -6.52 11.31
N ASP A 233 22.57 -5.28 11.45
CA ASP A 233 24.01 -4.99 11.54
C ASP A 233 24.65 -5.64 12.76
N SER A 234 23.93 -5.66 13.89
CA SER A 234 24.36 -6.29 15.13
C SER A 234 24.37 -7.81 15.08
N LEU A 235 23.35 -8.42 14.47
CA LEU A 235 23.21 -9.89 14.39
C LEU A 235 24.15 -10.51 13.36
N PHE A 236 24.55 -9.77 12.32
CA PHE A 236 25.42 -10.25 11.24
C PHE A 236 26.69 -9.39 11.09
N PRO A 237 27.56 -9.30 12.13
CA PRO A 237 28.70 -8.37 12.13
C PRO A 237 29.78 -8.76 11.11
N ASP A 238 29.90 -10.03 10.77
CA ASP A 238 30.93 -10.58 9.89
C ASP A 238 30.49 -10.79 8.45
N ARG A 239 29.25 -10.39 8.09
CA ARG A 239 28.63 -10.62 6.77
C ARG A 239 29.48 -10.20 5.57
N GLN A 240 30.30 -9.16 5.73
CA GLN A 240 31.21 -8.68 4.66
C GLN A 240 32.47 -9.55 4.49
N LYS A 241 32.75 -10.43 5.45
CA LYS A 241 33.89 -11.35 5.40
C LYS A 241 33.51 -12.70 4.79
N GLU A 242 32.22 -12.99 4.67
CA GLU A 242 31.70 -14.22 4.12
C GLU A 242 31.83 -14.23 2.58
N SER A 243 32.10 -15.39 2.03
CA SER A 243 32.22 -15.57 0.56
C SER A 243 30.87 -15.35 -0.14
N THR A 244 29.76 -15.55 0.57
CA THR A 244 28.40 -15.34 0.09
C THR A 244 27.65 -14.47 1.10
N PRO A 245 27.10 -13.32 0.67
CA PRO A 245 26.32 -12.49 1.55
C PRO A 245 25.11 -13.23 2.15
N PRO A 246 24.79 -13.03 3.44
CA PRO A 246 23.61 -13.62 4.03
C PRO A 246 22.34 -13.15 3.33
N ALA A 247 21.35 -14.03 3.25
CA ALA A 247 20.11 -13.82 2.54
C ALA A 247 19.01 -13.32 3.50
N CYS A 248 18.40 -12.21 3.16
CA CYS A 248 17.31 -11.61 3.92
C CYS A 248 16.03 -11.49 3.08
N LEU A 249 14.93 -12.06 3.59
CA LEU A 249 13.61 -11.92 2.98
C LEU A 249 12.83 -10.82 3.71
N VAL A 250 12.15 -9.96 2.93
CA VAL A 250 11.33 -8.87 3.43
C VAL A 250 9.89 -9.03 2.92
N PRO A 251 9.02 -9.76 3.64
CA PRO A 251 7.62 -9.90 3.27
C PRO A 251 6.86 -8.58 3.44
N GLY A 252 5.87 -8.33 2.55
CA GLY A 252 5.13 -7.07 2.52
C GLY A 252 6.03 -5.88 2.15
N ALA A 253 6.95 -6.09 1.20
CA ALA A 253 7.98 -5.11 0.85
C ALA A 253 7.42 -3.78 0.32
N GLY A 254 6.14 -3.71 -0.06
CA GLY A 254 5.50 -2.51 -0.57
C GLY A 254 6.21 -1.97 -1.80
N LEU A 255 6.76 -0.76 -1.68
CA LEU A 255 7.51 -0.13 -2.78
C LEU A 255 9.01 -0.48 -2.78
N GLY A 256 9.45 -1.46 -1.99
CA GLY A 256 10.78 -2.04 -2.04
C GLY A 256 11.88 -1.28 -1.28
N ARG A 257 11.57 -0.16 -0.62
CA ARG A 257 12.61 0.68 -0.01
C ARG A 257 13.37 -0.04 1.12
N LEU A 258 12.69 -0.71 2.05
CA LEU A 258 13.36 -1.42 3.14
C LEU A 258 14.28 -2.53 2.60
N ALA A 259 13.80 -3.31 1.64
CA ALA A 259 14.61 -4.35 1.01
C ALA A 259 15.85 -3.77 0.30
N LEU A 260 15.73 -2.60 -0.35
CA LEU A 260 16.86 -1.88 -0.93
C LEU A 260 17.88 -1.46 0.16
N GLU A 261 17.42 -0.89 1.28
CA GLU A 261 18.32 -0.47 2.37
C GLU A 261 19.05 -1.67 3.00
N ILE A 262 18.37 -2.82 3.15
CA ILE A 262 18.98 -4.06 3.63
C ILE A 262 20.06 -4.55 2.65
N SER A 263 19.80 -4.47 1.35
CA SER A 263 20.81 -4.82 0.34
C SER A 263 22.04 -3.88 0.41
N ARG A 264 21.83 -2.59 0.68
CA ARG A 264 22.92 -1.61 0.90
C ARG A 264 23.79 -1.92 2.12
N LEU A 265 23.25 -2.63 3.11
CA LEU A 265 24.03 -3.13 4.24
C LEU A 265 24.92 -4.32 3.87
N GLY A 266 24.79 -4.88 2.67
CA GLY A 266 25.59 -6.02 2.21
C GLY A 266 24.90 -7.38 2.34
N PHE A 267 23.56 -7.40 2.41
CA PHE A 267 22.76 -8.62 2.35
C PHE A 267 22.31 -8.90 0.91
N ARG A 268 22.11 -10.16 0.60
CA ARG A 268 21.26 -10.55 -0.52
C ARG A 268 19.83 -10.40 -0.09
N SER A 269 19.16 -9.32 -0.49
CA SER A 269 17.83 -8.94 -0.03
C SER A 269 16.77 -9.23 -1.07
N VAL A 270 15.70 -9.92 -0.68
CA VAL A 270 14.54 -10.17 -1.52
C VAL A 270 13.30 -9.57 -0.86
N GLY A 271 12.70 -8.60 -1.52
CA GLY A 271 11.37 -8.12 -1.17
C GLY A 271 10.30 -9.06 -1.71
N ASN A 272 9.27 -9.38 -0.92
CA ASN A 272 8.10 -10.12 -1.38
C ASN A 272 6.86 -9.24 -1.22
N GLU A 273 6.07 -9.10 -2.28
CA GLU A 273 4.86 -8.26 -2.28
C GLU A 273 3.76 -8.97 -3.06
N ILE A 274 2.55 -9.00 -2.49
CA ILE A 274 1.38 -9.62 -3.15
C ILE A 274 0.57 -8.61 -3.96
N SER A 275 0.62 -7.32 -3.58
CA SER A 275 -0.19 -6.29 -4.21
C SER A 275 0.36 -5.85 -5.55
N TYR A 276 -0.33 -6.16 -6.62
CA TYR A 276 0.03 -5.66 -7.96
C TYR A 276 -0.02 -4.14 -8.06
N TYR A 277 -0.86 -3.45 -7.26
CA TYR A 277 -0.82 -1.99 -7.17
C TYR A 277 0.55 -1.49 -6.72
N MET A 278 1.10 -2.10 -5.66
CA MET A 278 2.43 -1.75 -5.18
C MET A 278 3.51 -2.16 -6.17
N MET A 279 3.41 -3.37 -6.74
CA MET A 279 4.43 -3.93 -7.65
C MET A 279 4.61 -3.09 -8.91
N ILE A 280 3.52 -2.59 -9.52
CA ILE A 280 3.60 -1.72 -10.71
C ILE A 280 4.38 -0.45 -10.38
N CYS A 281 4.06 0.19 -9.25
CA CYS A 281 4.71 1.42 -8.83
C CYS A 281 6.17 1.18 -8.39
N SER A 282 6.42 0.11 -7.64
CA SER A 282 7.76 -0.31 -7.22
C SER A 282 8.67 -0.58 -8.41
N ASN A 283 8.19 -1.35 -9.39
CA ASN A 283 8.90 -1.62 -10.63
C ASN A 283 9.28 -0.34 -11.37
N PHE A 284 8.33 0.60 -11.49
CA PHE A 284 8.59 1.88 -12.14
C PHE A 284 9.68 2.67 -11.43
N ILE A 285 9.59 2.83 -10.11
CA ILE A 285 10.57 3.61 -9.36
C ILE A 285 11.96 2.95 -9.39
N LEU A 286 12.01 1.63 -9.23
CA LEU A 286 13.28 0.90 -9.14
C LEU A 286 14.03 0.79 -10.48
N ASN A 287 13.31 0.65 -11.59
CA ASN A 287 13.90 0.30 -12.88
C ASN A 287 13.86 1.43 -13.93
N TYR A 288 12.93 2.40 -13.78
CA TYR A 288 12.68 3.39 -14.82
C TYR A 288 12.93 4.82 -14.40
N THR A 289 13.19 5.10 -13.12
CA THR A 289 13.67 6.42 -12.69
C THR A 289 15.17 6.54 -12.94
N GLN A 290 15.62 7.71 -13.43
CA GLN A 290 17.00 7.90 -13.90
C GLN A 290 17.79 8.85 -13.02
N VAL A 291 17.12 9.79 -12.36
CA VAL A 291 17.76 10.81 -11.53
C VAL A 291 16.99 11.03 -10.24
N LEU A 292 17.63 11.67 -9.27
CA LEU A 292 16.99 12.16 -8.06
C LEU A 292 15.90 13.17 -8.40
N ASP A 293 14.82 13.17 -7.62
CA ASP A 293 13.72 14.14 -7.72
C ASP A 293 13.10 14.23 -9.14
N GLU A 294 13.18 13.14 -9.91
CA GLU A 294 12.72 13.11 -11.31
C GLU A 294 11.21 13.38 -11.43
N TRP A 295 10.44 12.91 -10.48
CA TRP A 295 8.98 12.99 -10.50
C TRP A 295 8.44 13.84 -9.36
N THR A 296 7.36 14.56 -9.64
CA THR A 296 6.63 15.31 -8.63
C THR A 296 5.21 14.78 -8.52
N VAL A 297 4.81 14.40 -7.31
CA VAL A 297 3.47 13.90 -6.99
C VAL A 297 2.81 14.75 -5.92
N TYR A 298 1.47 14.73 -5.87
CA TYR A 298 0.65 15.47 -4.91
C TYR A 298 -0.25 14.50 -4.13
N PRO A 299 0.26 13.82 -3.11
CA PRO A 299 -0.44 12.73 -2.42
C PRO A 299 -1.49 13.22 -1.42
N TRP A 300 -1.53 14.50 -1.10
CA TRP A 300 -2.33 15.07 -0.01
C TRP A 300 -3.66 15.69 -0.45
N ILE A 301 -3.95 15.74 -1.75
CA ILE A 301 -5.05 16.51 -2.34
C ILE A 301 -6.46 16.02 -1.98
N TYR A 302 -6.60 14.84 -1.37
CA TYR A 302 -7.91 14.20 -1.13
C TYR A 302 -8.60 14.64 0.16
N THR A 303 -7.92 15.37 1.05
CA THR A 303 -8.47 15.76 2.35
C THR A 303 -7.75 16.97 2.91
N ASN A 304 -8.47 17.77 3.68
CA ASN A 304 -7.90 18.84 4.53
C ASN A 304 -7.82 18.41 6.00
N CYS A 305 -7.99 17.12 6.30
CA CYS A 305 -7.90 16.62 7.67
C CYS A 305 -6.52 16.94 8.24
N ASN A 306 -6.50 17.64 9.38
CA ASN A 306 -5.28 18.10 10.07
C ASN A 306 -4.36 19.02 9.25
N SER A 307 -4.80 19.59 8.14
CA SER A 307 -4.05 20.62 7.40
C SER A 307 -4.02 21.92 8.19
N LEU A 308 -2.84 22.50 8.40
CA LEU A 308 -2.65 23.79 9.05
C LEU A 308 -2.85 24.95 8.05
N SER A 309 -2.61 24.68 6.77
CA SER A 309 -2.74 25.64 5.68
C SER A 309 -3.18 24.97 4.38
N GLU A 310 -3.51 25.76 3.36
CA GLU A 310 -3.75 25.23 2.01
C GLU A 310 -2.51 24.60 1.40
N ASN A 311 -1.32 25.08 1.77
CA ASN A 311 -0.07 24.53 1.28
C ASN A 311 0.13 23.07 1.70
N ASP A 312 -0.42 22.64 2.84
CA ASP A 312 -0.30 21.25 3.28
C ASP A 312 -1.05 20.31 2.34
N GLN A 313 -2.21 20.73 1.83
CA GLN A 313 -2.98 19.94 0.86
C GLN A 313 -2.36 19.98 -0.55
N LEU A 314 -1.81 21.12 -0.94
CA LEU A 314 -1.27 21.37 -2.28
C LEU A 314 0.25 21.09 -2.37
N ARG A 315 0.84 20.56 -1.30
CA ARG A 315 2.28 20.34 -1.19
C ARG A 315 2.77 19.30 -2.21
N PRO A 316 3.73 19.67 -3.07
CA PRO A 316 4.40 18.72 -3.95
C PRO A 316 5.36 17.83 -3.16
N VAL A 317 5.57 16.62 -3.64
CA VAL A 317 6.59 15.69 -3.16
C VAL A 317 7.41 15.24 -4.35
N SER A 318 8.70 15.53 -4.32
CA SER A 318 9.65 15.07 -5.33
C SER A 318 10.19 13.69 -4.98
N ILE A 319 10.34 12.83 -5.98
CA ILE A 319 10.80 11.45 -5.87
C ILE A 319 11.63 11.02 -7.08
N PRO A 320 12.50 9.99 -6.94
CA PRO A 320 12.96 9.39 -5.70
C PRO A 320 14.01 10.25 -4.98
N ASP A 321 14.07 10.15 -3.65
CA ASP A 321 15.10 10.80 -2.80
C ASP A 321 16.45 10.09 -2.86
N ILE A 322 16.50 8.89 -3.39
CA ILE A 322 17.69 8.14 -3.73
C ILE A 322 17.49 7.48 -5.08
N HIS A 323 18.45 7.60 -5.98
CA HIS A 323 18.38 6.89 -7.25
C HIS A 323 18.79 5.43 -7.07
N PRO A 324 17.91 4.44 -7.32
CA PRO A 324 18.15 3.03 -7.00
C PRO A 324 19.44 2.48 -7.65
N ALA A 325 19.66 2.75 -8.93
CA ALA A 325 20.84 2.27 -9.65
C ALA A 325 22.16 2.89 -9.13
N SER A 326 22.12 4.11 -8.55
CA SER A 326 23.28 4.77 -7.95
C SER A 326 23.46 4.41 -6.47
N ALA A 327 22.53 3.67 -5.88
CA ALA A 327 22.59 3.25 -4.49
C ALA A 327 23.71 2.23 -4.20
N GLY A 328 24.43 1.78 -5.23
CA GLY A 328 25.52 0.82 -5.12
C GLY A 328 25.05 -0.64 -5.06
N VAL A 329 23.77 -0.88 -5.31
CA VAL A 329 23.15 -2.20 -5.28
C VAL A 329 22.98 -2.67 -6.71
N THR A 330 23.98 -3.39 -7.22
CA THR A 330 23.93 -3.96 -8.57
C THR A 330 23.67 -5.47 -8.57
N GLU A 331 23.97 -6.14 -7.46
CA GLU A 331 23.79 -7.57 -7.27
C GLU A 331 23.19 -7.83 -5.88
N GLY A 332 22.34 -8.86 -5.76
CA GLY A 332 21.79 -9.29 -4.47
C GLY A 332 20.52 -8.57 -4.01
N PHE A 333 19.90 -7.72 -4.85
CA PHE A 333 18.58 -7.13 -4.57
C PHE A 333 17.56 -7.56 -5.61
N SER A 334 16.40 -8.00 -5.15
CA SER A 334 15.26 -8.30 -6.04
C SER A 334 13.92 -8.13 -5.30
N ILE A 335 12.84 -8.05 -6.08
CA ILE A 335 11.47 -8.09 -5.54
C ILE A 335 10.73 -9.18 -6.29
N CYS A 336 10.06 -10.07 -5.55
CA CYS A 336 9.19 -11.10 -6.10
C CYS A 336 7.73 -10.82 -5.77
N CYS A 337 6.85 -11.19 -6.71
CA CYS A 337 5.41 -11.14 -6.51
C CYS A 337 4.91 -12.51 -6.05
N GLY A 338 4.01 -12.51 -5.08
CA GLY A 338 3.35 -13.73 -4.64
C GLY A 338 2.97 -13.74 -3.17
N ASP A 339 2.20 -14.75 -2.79
CA ASP A 339 1.86 -14.98 -1.40
C ASP A 339 3.11 -15.36 -0.61
N PHE A 340 3.25 -14.79 0.60
CA PHE A 340 4.41 -15.02 1.46
C PHE A 340 4.61 -16.51 1.79
N LEU A 341 3.53 -17.24 2.07
CA LEU A 341 3.60 -18.65 2.39
C LEU A 341 4.05 -19.49 1.17
N GLU A 342 3.59 -19.10 -0.03
CA GLU A 342 3.98 -19.78 -1.27
C GLU A 342 5.47 -19.56 -1.59
N VAL A 343 6.00 -18.35 -1.36
CA VAL A 343 7.41 -18.02 -1.61
C VAL A 343 8.35 -18.83 -0.72
N LEU A 344 7.96 -19.13 0.52
CA LEU A 344 8.79 -19.91 1.45
C LEU A 344 8.58 -21.42 1.38
N PHE A 345 7.39 -21.89 0.99
CA PHE A 345 7.02 -23.31 1.10
C PHE A 345 7.04 -24.10 -0.22
N ASN A 346 6.84 -23.45 -1.37
CA ASN A 346 6.56 -24.18 -2.62
C ASN A 346 7.72 -24.92 -3.25
N GLU A 347 8.92 -24.78 -2.73
CA GLU A 347 10.05 -25.56 -3.23
C GLU A 347 10.88 -26.11 -2.08
N SER A 348 11.06 -27.42 -2.08
CA SER A 348 12.08 -28.11 -1.27
C SER A 348 13.50 -27.52 -1.47
N SER A 349 13.70 -26.70 -2.49
CA SER A 349 14.89 -25.91 -2.79
C SER A 349 15.05 -24.67 -1.90
N HIS A 350 13.99 -24.16 -1.26
CA HIS A 350 14.05 -22.94 -0.43
C HIS A 350 14.35 -23.22 1.05
N ALA A 351 14.37 -24.48 1.48
CA ALA A 351 14.77 -24.84 2.83
C ALA A 351 16.24 -24.46 3.08
N GLY A 352 16.48 -23.52 4.01
CA GLY A 352 17.83 -23.00 4.30
C GLY A 352 18.31 -21.92 3.33
N MET A 353 17.43 -21.33 2.52
CA MET A 353 17.78 -20.26 1.59
C MET A 353 17.91 -18.90 2.27
N TRP A 354 17.26 -18.74 3.41
CA TRP A 354 17.19 -17.48 4.14
C TRP A 354 17.94 -17.56 5.46
N ASP A 355 18.75 -16.56 5.76
CA ASP A 355 19.43 -16.38 7.04
C ASP A 355 18.59 -15.49 7.97
N ALA A 356 17.83 -14.56 7.40
CA ALA A 356 16.94 -13.68 8.12
C ALA A 356 15.61 -13.41 7.40
N VAL A 357 14.55 -13.19 8.17
CA VAL A 357 13.27 -12.62 7.71
C VAL A 357 13.00 -11.34 8.49
N VAL A 358 12.70 -10.29 7.75
CA VAL A 358 12.38 -8.97 8.32
C VAL A 358 10.93 -8.61 8.00
N THR A 359 10.09 -8.54 9.03
CA THR A 359 8.70 -8.11 8.91
C THR A 359 8.54 -6.70 9.47
N CYS A 360 8.05 -5.77 8.64
CA CYS A 360 7.83 -4.38 9.01
C CYS A 360 6.40 -3.96 8.69
N PHE A 361 5.53 -3.81 9.70
CA PHE A 361 4.08 -3.60 9.54
C PHE A 361 3.41 -4.70 8.70
N PHE A 362 3.80 -5.95 8.93
CA PHE A 362 3.39 -7.06 8.09
C PHE A 362 2.71 -8.20 8.84
N ILE A 363 3.22 -8.59 10.01
CA ILE A 363 2.81 -9.83 10.69
C ILE A 363 1.29 -9.89 11.00
N ASP A 364 0.66 -8.74 11.18
CA ASP A 364 -0.77 -8.57 11.45
C ASP A 364 -1.64 -8.42 10.18
N THR A 365 -1.07 -8.62 9.01
CA THR A 365 -1.80 -8.56 7.73
C THR A 365 -2.37 -9.92 7.32
N THR A 366 -2.03 -10.99 8.01
CA THR A 366 -2.56 -12.33 7.79
C THR A 366 -3.78 -12.62 8.66
N ARG A 367 -4.61 -13.55 8.23
CA ARG A 367 -5.71 -14.08 9.03
C ARG A 367 -5.25 -15.07 10.10
N ASN A 368 -4.12 -15.73 9.86
CA ASN A 368 -3.50 -16.69 10.76
C ASN A 368 -2.04 -16.34 11.03
N ILE A 369 -1.81 -15.47 12.00
CA ILE A 369 -0.48 -15.06 12.41
C ILE A 369 0.38 -16.24 12.90
N ILE A 370 -0.25 -17.30 13.42
CA ILE A 370 0.45 -18.49 13.91
C ILE A 370 1.16 -19.19 12.75
N GLU A 371 0.49 -19.33 11.61
CA GLU A 371 1.05 -19.95 10.40
C GLU A 371 2.26 -19.16 9.86
N TYR A 372 2.21 -17.83 9.94
CA TYR A 372 3.37 -16.99 9.58
C TYR A 372 4.56 -17.23 10.52
N ILE A 373 4.32 -17.27 11.84
CA ILE A 373 5.37 -17.51 12.84
C ILE A 373 5.96 -18.91 12.69
N GLU A 374 5.13 -19.93 12.47
CA GLU A 374 5.58 -21.30 12.19
C GLU A 374 6.50 -21.33 10.97
N THR A 375 6.09 -20.65 9.89
CA THR A 375 6.82 -20.61 8.62
C THR A 375 8.23 -20.04 8.78
N ILE A 376 8.38 -18.96 9.54
CA ILE A 376 9.67 -18.29 9.73
C ILE A 376 10.49 -18.88 10.88
N SER A 377 10.03 -19.96 11.52
CA SER A 377 10.63 -20.51 12.75
C SER A 377 12.05 -21.08 12.61
N LYS A 378 12.63 -21.09 11.41
CA LYS A 378 13.96 -21.67 11.15
C LYS A 378 15.02 -20.64 10.79
N VAL A 379 14.73 -19.35 10.92
CA VAL A 379 15.60 -18.24 10.52
C VAL A 379 15.61 -17.15 11.59
N VAL A 380 16.59 -16.27 11.56
CA VAL A 380 16.56 -15.06 12.37
C VAL A 380 15.35 -14.22 11.98
N TRP A 381 14.53 -13.84 12.94
CA TRP A 381 13.34 -13.02 12.70
C TRP A 381 13.45 -11.68 13.38
N ILE A 382 13.32 -10.60 12.60
CA ILE A 382 13.18 -9.23 13.11
C ILE A 382 11.81 -8.73 12.74
N ASN A 383 10.99 -8.37 13.72
CA ASN A 383 9.67 -7.81 13.52
C ASN A 383 9.58 -6.39 14.07
N LEU A 384 9.04 -5.47 13.28
CA LEU A 384 8.66 -4.14 13.72
C LEU A 384 7.24 -3.83 13.26
N GLY A 385 6.35 -3.53 14.18
CA GLY A 385 5.00 -3.10 13.84
C GLY A 385 4.04 -3.16 15.03
N PRO A 386 2.89 -2.49 14.90
CA PRO A 386 1.74 -2.71 15.75
C PRO A 386 1.05 -4.02 15.37
N LEU A 387 0.13 -4.48 16.20
CA LEU A 387 -0.83 -5.53 15.90
C LEU A 387 -2.19 -4.88 15.64
N CYS A 388 -2.56 -4.70 14.38
CA CYS A 388 -3.74 -3.93 13.97
C CYS A 388 -4.83 -4.80 13.35
N TYR A 389 -4.48 -6.01 12.91
CA TYR A 389 -5.39 -7.01 12.37
C TYR A 389 -6.40 -6.47 11.35
N HIS A 390 -5.92 -6.07 10.19
CA HIS A 390 -6.70 -5.40 9.14
C HIS A 390 -7.91 -6.18 8.61
N PHE A 391 -8.02 -7.47 8.95
CA PHE A 391 -9.12 -8.33 8.51
C PHE A 391 -10.32 -8.36 9.47
N ALA A 392 -10.17 -7.85 10.70
CA ALA A 392 -11.21 -7.94 11.73
C ALA A 392 -12.55 -7.30 11.32
N ASP A 393 -12.48 -6.22 10.53
CA ASP A 393 -13.63 -5.37 10.21
C ASP A 393 -14.03 -5.42 8.72
N ILE A 394 -13.60 -6.45 7.96
CA ILE A 394 -13.97 -6.54 6.55
C ILE A 394 -15.34 -7.18 6.39
N PRO A 395 -16.36 -6.44 5.90
CA PRO A 395 -17.70 -7.01 5.67
C PRO A 395 -17.67 -8.16 4.66
N GLY A 396 -18.46 -9.20 4.90
CA GLY A 396 -18.59 -10.35 4.00
C GLY A 396 -17.60 -11.49 4.25
N LEU A 397 -16.82 -11.40 5.33
CA LEU A 397 -15.86 -12.43 5.73
C LEU A 397 -16.20 -13.10 7.06
N GLU A 398 -17.44 -12.98 7.54
CA GLU A 398 -17.89 -13.43 8.86
C GLU A 398 -17.72 -14.95 9.07
N ASN A 399 -17.64 -15.73 7.99
CA ASN A 399 -17.45 -17.18 8.04
C ASN A 399 -16.01 -17.62 7.81
N GLU A 400 -15.08 -16.68 7.60
CA GLU A 400 -13.68 -17.02 7.38
C GLU A 400 -12.88 -16.94 8.68
N MET A 401 -11.93 -17.87 8.81
CA MET A 401 -11.06 -17.90 9.97
C MET A 401 -10.22 -16.62 10.01
N SER A 402 -10.26 -15.93 11.14
CA SER A 402 -9.38 -14.81 11.47
C SER A 402 -9.13 -14.84 12.97
N ILE A 403 -7.87 -14.77 13.37
CA ILE A 403 -7.47 -14.76 14.77
C ILE A 403 -6.65 -13.52 15.09
N GLU A 404 -7.04 -12.82 16.16
CA GLU A 404 -6.31 -11.68 16.71
C GLU A 404 -5.60 -12.11 17.99
N LEU A 405 -4.31 -11.96 18.04
CA LEU A 405 -3.49 -12.28 19.20
C LEU A 405 -3.00 -11.01 19.89
N SER A 406 -2.93 -11.03 21.22
CA SER A 406 -2.16 -10.02 21.96
C SER A 406 -0.67 -10.17 21.70
N LEU A 407 0.13 -9.14 21.96
CA LEU A 407 1.60 -9.24 21.86
C LEU A 407 2.15 -10.37 22.77
N GLU A 408 1.52 -10.59 23.92
CA GLU A 408 1.89 -11.69 24.81
C GLU A 408 1.65 -13.05 24.17
N ASP A 409 0.53 -13.22 23.47
CA ASP A 409 0.21 -14.46 22.77
C ASP A 409 1.14 -14.65 21.56
N VAL A 410 1.44 -13.61 20.79
CA VAL A 410 2.43 -13.66 19.71
C VAL A 410 3.79 -14.15 20.22
N LYS A 411 4.25 -13.62 21.37
CA LYS A 411 5.51 -14.06 21.99
C LYS A 411 5.43 -15.52 22.48
N ARG A 412 4.29 -15.94 23.02
CA ARG A 412 4.06 -17.34 23.44
C ARG A 412 4.10 -18.29 22.25
N VAL A 413 3.48 -17.91 21.14
CA VAL A 413 3.52 -18.69 19.88
C VAL A 413 4.95 -18.75 19.34
N ALA A 414 5.65 -17.63 19.28
CA ALA A 414 7.05 -17.60 18.84
C ALA A 414 7.93 -18.54 19.68
N SER A 415 7.82 -18.47 21.01
CA SER A 415 8.56 -19.38 21.90
C SER A 415 8.18 -20.85 21.72
N HIS A 416 6.91 -21.16 21.40
CA HIS A 416 6.46 -22.51 21.10
C HIS A 416 7.16 -23.09 19.85
N TYR A 417 7.40 -22.26 18.83
CA TYR A 417 8.13 -22.65 17.62
C TYR A 417 9.65 -22.52 17.72
N GLY A 418 10.18 -22.31 18.93
CA GLY A 418 11.62 -22.36 19.22
C GLY A 418 12.35 -21.03 19.14
N PHE A 419 11.63 -19.91 18.99
CA PHE A 419 12.26 -18.60 19.03
C PHE A 419 12.66 -18.22 20.46
N GLU A 420 13.87 -17.73 20.62
CA GLU A 420 14.32 -17.02 21.82
C GLU A 420 14.33 -15.53 21.55
N ILE A 421 13.57 -14.74 22.35
CA ILE A 421 13.48 -13.30 22.17
C ILE A 421 14.74 -12.66 22.76
N GLU A 422 15.62 -12.18 21.91
CA GLU A 422 16.87 -11.55 22.30
C GLU A 422 16.69 -10.07 22.63
N LYS A 423 15.79 -9.39 21.91
CA LYS A 423 15.54 -7.96 22.09
C LYS A 423 14.07 -7.64 21.96
N GLU A 424 13.58 -6.79 22.86
CA GLU A 424 12.25 -6.21 22.80
C GLU A 424 12.35 -4.72 23.09
N GLN A 425 11.80 -3.90 22.19
CA GLN A 425 11.76 -2.46 22.36
C GLN A 425 10.41 -1.89 21.96
N LEU A 426 9.82 -1.14 22.88
CA LEU A 426 8.56 -0.42 22.63
C LEU A 426 8.87 0.96 22.06
N ILE A 427 8.44 1.20 20.81
CA ILE A 427 8.62 2.48 20.14
C ILE A 427 7.31 3.26 20.23
N GLN A 428 7.30 4.33 21.02
CA GLN A 428 6.16 5.25 21.04
C GLN A 428 6.22 6.14 19.82
N ARG A 429 5.19 6.07 18.99
CA ARG A 429 5.06 6.91 17.79
C ARG A 429 3.83 7.81 17.86
N THR A 430 4.03 9.03 17.40
CA THR A 430 2.94 9.87 16.92
C THR A 430 2.89 9.72 15.41
N VAL A 431 2.20 8.70 14.92
CA VAL A 431 2.04 8.54 13.47
C VAL A 431 1.06 9.62 12.98
N GLN A 432 1.55 10.54 12.17
CA GLN A 432 0.73 11.52 11.45
C GLN A 432 0.04 10.88 10.22
N ILE A 433 -0.65 9.77 10.42
CA ILE A 433 -1.55 9.25 9.41
C ILE A 433 -2.95 9.68 9.82
N PRO A 434 -3.69 10.44 8.98
CA PRO A 434 -5.06 10.80 9.28
C PRO A 434 -5.89 9.55 9.63
N GLY A 435 -6.47 9.54 10.83
CA GLY A 435 -7.30 8.42 11.30
C GLY A 435 -6.60 7.34 12.14
N LEU A 436 -5.29 7.36 12.30
CA LEU A 436 -4.60 6.42 13.19
C LEU A 436 -4.31 7.04 14.56
N CYS A 437 -4.87 6.41 15.57
CA CYS A 437 -4.57 6.64 16.97
C CYS A 437 -3.09 6.34 17.28
N ARG A 438 -2.56 6.85 18.41
CA ARG A 438 -1.22 6.50 18.91
C ARG A 438 -1.05 4.99 18.89
N ARG A 439 -0.08 4.50 18.12
CA ARG A 439 0.24 3.07 18.06
C ARG A 439 1.65 2.85 18.54
N THR A 440 1.81 1.85 19.35
CA THR A 440 3.09 1.40 19.85
C THR A 440 3.60 0.32 18.91
N ALA A 441 4.75 0.52 18.29
CA ALA A 441 5.43 -0.52 17.54
C ALA A 441 6.39 -1.27 18.48
N THR A 442 6.49 -2.57 18.32
CA THR A 442 7.43 -3.41 19.06
C THR A 442 8.46 -3.98 18.11
N ILE A 443 9.74 -3.89 18.45
CA ILE A 443 10.80 -4.65 17.79
C ILE A 443 10.99 -5.92 18.63
N LEU A 444 10.91 -7.06 17.95
CA LEU A 444 11.32 -8.36 18.46
C LEU A 444 12.43 -8.85 17.53
N SER A 445 13.59 -9.20 18.09
CA SER A 445 14.58 -10.02 17.40
C SER A 445 14.70 -11.34 18.12
N SER A 446 14.85 -12.41 17.35
CA SER A 446 15.02 -13.76 17.86
C SER A 446 16.11 -14.46 17.08
N GLY A 447 17.02 -15.09 17.83
CA GLY A 447 17.99 -16.04 17.32
C GLY A 447 17.55 -17.46 17.62
N GLN A 448 18.13 -18.43 16.92
CA GLN A 448 18.10 -19.85 17.30
C GLN A 448 19.33 -20.18 18.11
#